data_e49af3aa267b8a17aca94b4acc7b84df
#
_entry.id   e49af3aa267b8a17aca94b4acc7b84df
#
_cell.length_a   1.000
_cell.length_b   1.000
_cell.length_c   1.000
_cell.angle_alpha   90.00
_cell.angle_beta   90.00
_cell.angle_gamma   90.00
#
_symmetry.space_group_name_H-M   'P 1'
#
loop_
_entity.id
_entity.type
_entity.pdbx_description
1 polymer ?
#
loop_
_entity_poly.entity_id
_entity_poly.type
_entity_poly.pdbx_seq_one_letter_code
_entity_poly.pdbx_strand_id
1 'polypeptide(L)'
;TISITGKSSVNVMINGKMLNLSGTALLNYLKSIRSENISKIEVITTPPSKYEAQGNSGLINIILKKNPNLGFSGNISAVMTQRTYFNGTSNGTLNYQTEKLSLSLKTNYIDGAKRSNERYTILGASQNYSESTRKDMWQDLTPSLNASYKINKNSEIGMEYIFGHEKSGMDI
;
A
#
# COMPACT_ATOMS: atom_id res chain seq x y z
N THR A 1 8.59 3.26 -9.78
CA THR A 1 7.61 4.15 -10.45
C THR A 1 6.73 3.32 -11.35
N ILE A 2 5.42 3.59 -11.36
CA ILE A 2 4.48 2.99 -12.29
C ILE A 2 4.24 4.03 -13.38
N SER A 3 4.41 3.64 -14.64
CA SER A 3 4.23 4.54 -15.78
C SER A 3 3.61 3.79 -16.96
N ILE A 4 2.92 4.53 -17.80
CA ILE A 4 2.44 4.08 -19.11
C ILE A 4 3.13 4.95 -20.14
N THR A 5 3.74 4.35 -21.16
CA THR A 5 4.43 5.08 -22.22
C THR A 5 3.48 6.06 -22.89
N GLY A 6 3.92 7.33 -23.01
CA GLY A 6 3.13 8.41 -23.62
C GLY A 6 2.08 9.03 -22.69
N LYS A 7 2.07 8.71 -21.40
CA LYS A 7 1.16 9.29 -20.42
C LYS A 7 1.92 10.08 -19.36
N SER A 8 1.37 11.24 -18.96
CA SER A 8 1.98 12.13 -17.95
C SER A 8 1.78 11.61 -16.53
N SER A 9 0.70 10.87 -16.27
CA SER A 9 0.37 10.29 -14.97
C SER A 9 -0.39 8.97 -15.14
N VAL A 10 -0.43 8.17 -14.08
CA VAL A 10 -1.13 6.89 -14.06
C VAL A 10 -2.00 6.83 -12.81
N ASN A 11 -3.29 6.65 -13.02
CA ASN A 11 -4.24 6.33 -11.96
C ASN A 11 -4.40 4.82 -11.86
N VAL A 12 -4.68 4.32 -10.66
CA VAL A 12 -4.85 2.90 -10.42
C VAL A 12 -6.23 2.63 -9.84
N MET A 13 -6.84 1.56 -10.34
CA MET A 13 -8.11 1.02 -9.86
C MET A 13 -7.92 -0.42 -9.40
N ILE A 14 -8.71 -0.82 -8.42
CA ILE A 14 -8.89 -2.22 -8.03
C ILE A 14 -10.35 -2.59 -8.21
N ASN A 15 -10.61 -3.61 -9.01
CA ASN A 15 -11.98 -4.08 -9.31
C ASN A 15 -12.91 -2.93 -9.77
N GLY A 16 -12.38 -1.98 -10.56
CA GLY A 16 -13.15 -0.85 -11.06
C GLY A 16 -13.34 0.31 -10.09
N LYS A 17 -12.77 0.26 -8.86
CA LYS A 17 -12.80 1.35 -7.88
C LYS A 17 -11.46 2.08 -7.87
N MET A 18 -11.48 3.41 -7.95
CA MET A 18 -10.28 4.24 -7.90
C MET A 18 -9.57 4.11 -6.55
N LEU A 19 -8.25 3.98 -6.60
CA LEU A 19 -7.40 4.08 -5.41
C LEU A 19 -6.98 5.54 -5.20
N ASN A 20 -7.37 6.10 -4.07
CA ASN A 20 -6.95 7.44 -3.65
C ASN A 20 -5.60 7.39 -2.90
N LEU A 21 -4.65 6.66 -3.45
CA LEU A 21 -3.29 6.53 -2.93
C LEU A 21 -2.31 7.05 -3.97
N SER A 22 -1.23 7.69 -3.53
CA SER A 22 -0.19 8.20 -4.40
C SER A 22 1.22 7.87 -3.87
N GLY A 23 2.23 8.02 -4.72
CA GLY A 23 3.62 7.87 -4.32
C GLY A 23 3.96 6.52 -3.69
N THR A 24 4.64 6.56 -2.56
CA THR A 24 5.12 5.38 -1.85
C THR A 24 3.98 4.53 -1.29
N ALA A 25 2.91 5.16 -0.82
CA ALA A 25 1.75 4.45 -0.28
C ALA A 25 1.08 3.57 -1.34
N LEU A 26 0.91 4.09 -2.56
CA LEU A 26 0.41 3.31 -3.69
C LEU A 26 1.32 2.12 -4.00
N LEU A 27 2.63 2.35 -4.07
CA LEU A 27 3.59 1.29 -4.37
C LEU A 27 3.57 0.19 -3.30
N ASN A 28 3.53 0.55 -2.03
CA ASN A 28 3.47 -0.40 -0.93
C ASN A 28 2.17 -1.20 -0.96
N TYR A 29 1.05 -0.54 -1.21
CA TYR A 29 -0.23 -1.21 -1.37
C TYR A 29 -0.21 -2.22 -2.53
N LEU A 30 0.30 -1.83 -3.70
CA LEU A 30 0.37 -2.72 -4.86
C LEU A 30 1.32 -3.89 -4.64
N LYS A 31 2.45 -3.69 -3.95
CA LYS A 31 3.37 -4.78 -3.56
C LYS A 31 2.74 -5.77 -2.58
N SER A 32 1.75 -5.34 -1.80
CA SER A 32 1.03 -6.23 -0.88
C SER A 32 0.04 -7.16 -1.60
N ILE A 33 -0.30 -6.86 -2.85
CA ILE A 33 -1.18 -7.71 -3.65
C ILE A 33 -0.36 -8.87 -4.22
N ARG A 34 -0.67 -10.09 -3.82
CA ARG A 34 -0.03 -11.28 -4.35
C ARG A 34 -0.44 -11.50 -5.81
N SER A 35 0.52 -11.80 -6.68
CA SER A 35 0.27 -12.01 -8.12
C SER A 35 -0.75 -13.12 -8.40
N GLU A 36 -0.76 -14.15 -7.57
CA GLU A 36 -1.73 -15.24 -7.67
C GLU A 36 -3.19 -14.81 -7.43
N ASN A 37 -3.40 -13.68 -6.72
CA ASN A 37 -4.73 -13.12 -6.48
C ASN A 37 -5.19 -12.19 -7.61
N ILE A 38 -4.35 -11.92 -8.60
CA ILE A 38 -4.69 -11.09 -9.75
C ILE A 38 -5.33 -11.99 -10.82
N SER A 39 -6.52 -11.61 -11.28
CA SER A 39 -7.19 -12.25 -12.41
C SER A 39 -6.69 -11.70 -13.73
N LYS A 40 -6.64 -10.36 -13.84
CA LYS A 40 -6.12 -9.64 -15.01
C LYS A 40 -5.74 -8.21 -14.64
N ILE A 41 -4.91 -7.62 -15.48
CA ILE A 41 -4.57 -6.19 -15.43
C ILE A 41 -5.04 -5.58 -16.75
N GLU A 42 -5.86 -4.56 -16.65
CA GLU A 42 -6.36 -3.78 -17.79
C GLU A 42 -5.60 -2.45 -17.85
N VAL A 43 -4.98 -2.16 -18.96
CA VAL A 43 -4.33 -0.87 -19.22
C VAL A 43 -5.22 -0.08 -20.16
N ILE A 44 -5.73 1.03 -19.67
CA ILE A 44 -6.66 1.91 -20.39
C ILE A 44 -5.90 3.20 -20.71
N THR A 45 -5.50 3.33 -21.97
CA THR A 45 -4.74 4.50 -22.44
C THR A 45 -5.63 5.71 -22.72
N THR A 46 -6.92 5.49 -22.93
CA THR A 46 -7.92 6.55 -23.13
C THR A 46 -9.07 6.31 -22.15
N PRO A 47 -8.92 6.77 -20.89
CA PRO A 47 -9.96 6.59 -19.89
C PRO A 47 -11.24 7.35 -20.27
N PRO A 48 -12.43 6.87 -19.88
CA PRO A 48 -13.65 7.64 -19.97
C PRO A 48 -13.55 8.96 -19.21
N SER A 49 -14.26 10.00 -19.67
CA SER A 49 -14.20 11.36 -19.13
C SER A 49 -14.42 11.48 -17.62
N LYS A 50 -15.19 10.57 -17.03
CA LYS A 50 -15.38 10.50 -15.57
C LYS A 50 -14.11 10.19 -14.76
N TYR A 51 -13.04 9.71 -15.42
CA TYR A 51 -11.74 9.39 -14.81
C TYR A 51 -10.61 10.29 -15.29
N GLU A 52 -10.90 11.22 -16.21
CA GLU A 52 -9.94 12.14 -16.81
C GLU A 52 -9.75 13.44 -16.00
N ALA A 53 -9.77 13.36 -14.69
CA ALA A 53 -9.67 14.56 -13.84
C ALA A 53 -8.36 15.38 -14.03
N GLN A 54 -7.35 14.85 -14.73
CA GLN A 54 -6.05 15.50 -14.93
C GLN A 54 -5.43 15.21 -16.32
N GLY A 55 -6.05 15.65 -17.38
CA GLY A 55 -5.40 15.71 -18.71
C GLY A 55 -4.96 14.35 -19.26
N ASN A 56 -3.72 14.24 -19.78
CA ASN A 56 -3.19 13.04 -20.43
C ASN A 56 -2.80 11.92 -19.44
N SER A 57 -3.74 11.47 -18.59
CA SER A 57 -3.52 10.37 -17.67
C SER A 57 -3.88 9.01 -18.28
N GLY A 58 -3.14 7.97 -17.87
CA GLY A 58 -3.52 6.58 -18.14
C GLY A 58 -4.20 5.97 -16.93
N LEU A 59 -4.87 4.84 -17.12
CA LEU A 59 -5.58 4.13 -16.06
C LEU A 59 -5.19 2.66 -16.08
N ILE A 60 -4.79 2.13 -14.93
CA ILE A 60 -4.52 0.70 -14.74
C ILE A 60 -5.60 0.15 -13.82
N ASN A 61 -6.38 -0.80 -14.31
CA ASN A 61 -7.38 -1.49 -13.50
C ASN A 61 -6.90 -2.93 -13.20
N ILE A 62 -6.63 -3.21 -11.94
CA ILE A 62 -6.25 -4.53 -11.47
C ILE A 62 -7.50 -5.26 -11.03
N ILE A 63 -7.85 -6.30 -11.76
CA ILE A 63 -8.98 -7.17 -11.42
C ILE A 63 -8.45 -8.32 -10.59
N LEU A 64 -8.87 -8.38 -9.35
CA LEU A 64 -8.54 -9.49 -8.46
C LEU A 64 -9.45 -10.69 -8.74
N LYS A 65 -8.90 -11.89 -8.53
CA LYS A 65 -9.72 -13.12 -8.57
C LYS A 65 -10.82 -13.00 -7.51
N LYS A 66 -12.04 -13.28 -7.92
CA LYS A 66 -13.11 -13.46 -6.94
C LYS A 66 -12.77 -14.71 -6.14
N ASN A 67 -12.75 -14.61 -4.83
CA ASN A 67 -12.57 -15.79 -4.00
C ASN A 67 -13.79 -16.72 -4.22
N PRO A 68 -13.63 -17.86 -4.91
CA PRO A 68 -14.76 -18.73 -5.18
C PRO A 68 -15.22 -19.50 -3.93
N ASN A 69 -14.41 -19.48 -2.88
CA ASN A 69 -14.68 -20.22 -1.66
C ASN A 69 -15.53 -19.37 -0.72
N LEU A 70 -16.75 -19.81 -0.51
CA LEU A 70 -17.60 -19.31 0.58
C LEU A 70 -16.99 -19.70 1.92
N GLY A 71 -17.21 -18.88 2.95
CA GLY A 71 -16.71 -19.12 4.29
C GLY A 71 -15.50 -18.27 4.62
N PHE A 72 -14.67 -18.76 5.54
CA PHE A 72 -13.48 -18.09 6.03
C PHE A 72 -12.25 -18.48 5.21
N SER A 73 -11.43 -17.49 4.92
CA SER A 73 -10.09 -17.67 4.36
C SER A 73 -9.16 -16.60 4.90
N GLY A 74 -7.87 -16.89 4.96
CA GLY A 74 -6.90 -15.89 5.42
C GLY A 74 -5.48 -16.37 5.24
N ASN A 75 -4.57 -15.43 5.45
CA ASN A 75 -3.15 -15.68 5.47
C ASN A 75 -2.47 -14.78 6.50
N ILE A 76 -1.36 -15.26 7.01
CA ILE A 76 -0.43 -14.50 7.84
C ILE A 76 0.95 -14.66 7.24
N SER A 77 1.70 -13.59 7.18
CA SER A 77 3.10 -13.60 6.78
C SER A 77 3.92 -12.72 7.72
N ALA A 78 5.14 -13.14 8.00
CA ALA A 78 6.12 -12.37 8.74
C ALA A 78 7.45 -12.43 8.02
N VAL A 79 8.12 -11.30 7.92
CA VAL A 79 9.46 -11.17 7.36
C VAL A 79 10.33 -10.49 8.40
N MET A 80 11.46 -11.12 8.71
CA MET A 80 12.44 -10.59 9.64
C MET A 80 13.76 -10.39 8.90
N THR A 81 14.34 -9.23 9.07
CA THR A 81 15.60 -8.88 8.43
C THR A 81 16.58 -8.37 9.49
N GLN A 82 17.75 -8.99 9.57
CA GLN A 82 18.85 -8.54 10.40
C GLN A 82 19.84 -7.73 9.54
N ARG A 83 19.99 -6.47 9.89
CA ARG A 83 21.05 -5.59 9.38
C ARG A 83 21.84 -5.06 10.59
N THR A 84 22.13 -3.77 10.64
CA THR A 84 22.65 -3.14 11.86
C THR A 84 21.68 -3.29 13.02
N TYR A 85 20.39 -3.18 12.73
CA TYR A 85 19.29 -3.42 13.67
C TYR A 85 18.34 -4.46 13.10
N PHE A 86 17.59 -5.08 13.98
CA PHE A 86 16.53 -6.00 13.63
C PHE A 86 15.33 -5.22 13.05
N ASN A 87 14.78 -5.71 11.96
CA ASN A 87 13.59 -5.13 11.33
C ASN A 87 12.58 -6.25 11.06
N GLY A 88 11.34 -6.00 11.39
CA GLY A 88 10.24 -6.94 11.22
C GLY A 88 9.08 -6.33 10.45
N THR A 89 8.45 -7.15 9.62
CA THR A 89 7.18 -6.82 8.98
C THR A 89 6.26 -8.02 9.14
N SER A 90 5.05 -7.80 9.61
CA SER A 90 4.02 -8.83 9.64
C SER A 90 2.76 -8.35 8.95
N ASN A 91 2.13 -9.25 8.21
CA ASN A 91 0.89 -8.99 7.49
C ASN A 91 -0.11 -10.08 7.81
N GLY A 92 -1.34 -9.68 8.03
CA GLY A 92 -2.47 -10.58 8.23
C GLY A 92 -3.62 -10.21 7.31
N THR A 93 -4.30 -11.21 6.78
CA THR A 93 -5.55 -11.02 6.05
C THR A 93 -6.53 -12.08 6.50
N LEU A 94 -7.74 -11.66 6.85
CA LEU A 94 -8.86 -12.55 7.16
C LEU A 94 -10.03 -12.14 6.28
N ASN A 95 -10.58 -13.08 5.54
CA ASN A 95 -11.73 -12.86 4.68
C ASN A 95 -12.88 -13.76 5.10
N TYR A 96 -14.07 -13.23 5.04
CA TYR A 96 -15.30 -13.97 5.14
C TYR A 96 -16.19 -13.67 3.94
N GLN A 97 -16.58 -14.70 3.20
CA GLN A 97 -17.32 -14.58 1.96
C GLN A 97 -18.57 -15.43 2.00
N THR A 98 -19.70 -14.82 1.71
CA THR A 98 -20.95 -15.51 1.38
C THR A 98 -21.39 -15.13 -0.03
N GLU A 99 -22.52 -15.64 -0.50
CA GLU A 99 -23.07 -15.25 -1.82
C GLU A 99 -23.36 -13.75 -1.90
N LYS A 100 -23.73 -13.13 -0.79
CA LYS A 100 -24.13 -11.72 -0.74
C LYS A 100 -23.17 -10.84 0.04
N LEU A 101 -22.51 -11.36 1.08
CA LEU A 101 -21.66 -10.59 1.97
C LEU A 101 -20.19 -10.93 1.73
N SER A 102 -19.36 -9.91 1.61
CA SER A 102 -17.90 -10.01 1.59
C SER A 102 -17.32 -9.12 2.68
N LEU A 103 -16.54 -9.70 3.58
CA LEU A 103 -15.79 -9.00 4.60
C LEU A 103 -14.32 -9.32 4.42
N SER A 104 -13.46 -8.32 4.57
CA SER A 104 -12.00 -8.50 4.54
C SER A 104 -11.37 -7.59 5.59
N LEU A 105 -10.71 -8.21 6.55
CA LEU A 105 -9.85 -7.54 7.52
C LEU A 105 -8.40 -7.76 7.11
N LYS A 106 -7.64 -6.69 6.96
CA LYS A 106 -6.21 -6.75 6.68
C LYS A 106 -5.49 -5.95 7.75
N THR A 107 -4.31 -6.38 8.11
CA THR A 107 -3.42 -5.61 8.98
C THR A 107 -1.99 -5.73 8.47
N ASN A 108 -1.28 -4.63 8.55
CA ASN A 108 0.15 -4.57 8.31
C ASN A 108 0.81 -3.96 9.54
N TYR A 109 1.85 -4.60 10.05
CA TYR A 109 2.67 -4.08 11.12
C TYR A 109 4.13 -4.08 10.67
N ILE A 110 4.78 -2.95 10.84
CA ILE A 110 6.19 -2.76 10.54
C ILE A 110 6.86 -2.22 11.80
N ASP A 111 7.97 -2.84 12.18
CA ASP A 111 8.84 -2.37 13.24
C ASP A 111 10.27 -2.40 12.75
N GLY A 112 10.99 -1.31 12.91
CA GLY A 112 12.33 -1.23 12.37
C GLY A 112 13.17 -0.09 12.91
N ALA A 113 14.46 -0.25 12.65
CA ALA A 113 15.44 0.78 12.92
C ALA A 113 16.54 0.78 11.84
N LYS A 114 17.12 1.95 11.60
CA LYS A 114 18.32 2.10 10.77
C LYS A 114 19.33 3.00 11.44
N ARG A 115 20.58 2.78 11.11
CA ARG A 115 21.68 3.69 11.44
C ARG A 115 21.76 4.76 10.36
N SER A 116 21.73 6.01 10.75
CA SER A 116 21.94 7.17 9.89
C SER A 116 23.21 7.89 10.32
N ASN A 117 24.12 8.11 9.38
CA ASN A 117 25.33 8.89 9.60
C ASN A 117 25.14 10.22 8.86
N GLU A 118 25.25 11.31 9.59
CA GLU A 118 25.16 12.66 9.03
C GLU A 118 26.52 13.33 9.17
N ARG A 119 26.97 13.94 8.10
CA ARG A 119 28.22 14.66 8.03
C ARG A 119 27.94 16.09 7.57
N TYR A 120 28.30 17.04 8.41
CA TYR A 120 28.16 18.46 8.11
C TYR A 120 29.54 19.09 7.98
N THR A 121 29.73 19.85 6.92
CA THR A 121 30.89 20.70 6.72
C THR A 121 30.41 22.14 6.64
N ILE A 122 30.78 22.95 7.62
CA ILE A 122 30.48 24.38 7.63
C ILE A 122 31.67 25.09 6.98
N LEU A 123 31.42 25.68 5.82
CA LEU A 123 32.40 26.47 5.08
C LEU A 123 32.38 27.93 5.61
N GLY A 124 33.49 28.39 6.19
CA GLY A 124 33.64 29.73 6.70
C GLY A 124 35.13 30.10 6.87
N ALA A 125 35.44 31.07 7.67
CA ALA A 125 36.82 31.48 7.98
C ALA A 125 37.64 30.34 8.64
N SER A 126 36.95 29.37 9.26
CA SER A 126 37.49 28.07 9.68
C SER A 126 36.56 26.98 9.21
N GLN A 127 37.09 25.91 8.63
CA GLN A 127 36.31 24.72 8.31
C GLN A 127 36.02 23.94 9.59
N ASN A 128 34.74 23.86 9.97
CA ASN A 128 34.27 22.99 11.04
C ASN A 128 33.65 21.73 10.44
N TYR A 129 34.07 20.60 10.93
CA TYR A 129 33.63 19.28 10.55
C TYR A 129 32.86 18.69 11.73
N SER A 130 31.64 18.25 11.48
CA SER A 130 30.83 17.51 12.46
C SER A 130 30.29 16.22 11.83
N GLU A 131 30.50 15.13 12.52
CA GLU A 131 29.94 13.83 12.16
C GLU A 131 29.06 13.34 13.30
N SER A 132 27.83 13.01 12.99
CA SER A 132 26.85 12.49 13.95
C SER A 132 26.32 11.16 13.45
N THR A 133 26.17 10.23 14.36
CA THR A 133 25.54 8.93 14.10
C THR A 133 24.30 8.85 14.96
N ARG A 134 23.17 8.57 14.33
CA ARG A 134 21.90 8.40 15.04
C ARG A 134 21.21 7.09 14.65
N LYS A 135 20.33 6.65 15.52
CA LYS A 135 19.41 5.54 15.28
C LYS A 135 18.02 6.08 15.00
N ASP A 136 17.55 5.89 13.79
CA ASP A 136 16.16 6.20 13.42
C ASP A 136 15.31 4.94 13.65
N MET A 137 14.18 5.10 14.33
CA MET A 137 13.24 4.02 14.65
C MET A 137 11.87 4.36 14.10
N TRP A 138 11.14 3.34 13.65
CA TRP A 138 9.76 3.49 13.19
C TRP A 138 8.93 2.27 13.54
N GLN A 139 7.69 2.53 13.84
CA GLN A 139 6.64 1.52 14.00
C GLN A 139 5.41 2.00 13.23
N ASP A 140 4.83 1.13 12.45
CA ASP A 140 3.63 1.41 11.67
C ASP A 140 2.64 0.26 11.84
N LEU A 141 1.40 0.59 12.15
CA LEU A 141 0.29 -0.34 12.23
C LEU A 141 -0.85 0.19 11.37
N THR A 142 -1.20 -0.56 10.32
CA THR A 142 -2.22 -0.15 9.36
C THR A 142 -3.27 -1.23 9.19
N PRO A 143 -4.27 -1.32 10.08
CA PRO A 143 -5.43 -2.16 9.87
C PRO A 143 -6.39 -1.54 8.85
N SER A 144 -7.03 -2.37 8.05
CA SER A 144 -8.11 -1.98 7.14
C SER A 144 -9.25 -2.99 7.15
N LEU A 145 -10.46 -2.48 7.11
CA LEU A 145 -11.68 -3.25 7.02
C LEU A 145 -12.39 -2.91 5.71
N ASN A 146 -12.70 -3.91 4.94
CA ASN A 146 -13.51 -3.83 3.74
C ASN A 146 -14.76 -4.66 3.93
N ALA A 147 -15.92 -4.08 3.65
CA ALA A 147 -17.20 -4.76 3.71
C ALA A 147 -17.99 -4.45 2.44
N SER A 148 -18.56 -5.44 1.79
CA SER A 148 -19.48 -5.23 0.69
C SER A 148 -20.66 -6.19 0.75
N TYR A 149 -21.81 -5.71 0.33
CA TYR A 149 -23.05 -6.45 0.32
C TYR A 149 -23.76 -6.30 -1.03
N LYS A 150 -24.00 -7.44 -1.68
CA LYS A 150 -24.76 -7.51 -2.93
C LYS A 150 -26.25 -7.47 -2.64
N ILE A 151 -26.89 -6.38 -3.00
CA ILE A 151 -28.34 -6.21 -2.90
C ILE A 151 -29.03 -7.10 -3.92
N ASN A 152 -28.55 -7.07 -5.16
CA ASN A 152 -29.00 -7.89 -6.28
C ASN A 152 -27.86 -8.13 -7.28
N LYS A 153 -28.15 -8.71 -8.45
CA LYS A 153 -27.14 -9.02 -9.48
C LYS A 153 -26.41 -7.79 -10.03
N ASN A 154 -27.07 -6.63 -9.99
CA ASN A 154 -26.58 -5.39 -10.61
C ASN A 154 -26.22 -4.30 -9.58
N SER A 155 -26.49 -4.54 -8.29
CA SER A 155 -26.32 -3.53 -7.24
C SER A 155 -25.54 -4.10 -6.04
N GLU A 156 -24.49 -3.39 -5.66
CA GLU A 156 -23.67 -3.71 -4.50
C GLU A 156 -23.41 -2.41 -3.70
N ILE A 157 -23.47 -2.50 -2.41
CA ILE A 157 -23.05 -1.44 -1.49
C ILE A 157 -21.82 -1.93 -0.73
N GLY A 158 -20.86 -1.05 -0.52
CA GLY A 158 -19.66 -1.40 0.21
C GLY A 158 -19.08 -0.21 0.95
N MET A 159 -18.29 -0.51 1.96
CA MET A 159 -17.51 0.45 2.72
C MET A 159 -16.09 -0.05 2.89
N GLU A 160 -15.17 0.89 2.96
CA GLU A 160 -13.78 0.65 3.30
C GLU A 160 -13.38 1.60 4.42
N TYR A 161 -12.71 1.06 5.42
CA TYR A 161 -12.15 1.84 6.51
C TYR A 161 -10.69 1.45 6.69
N ILE A 162 -9.82 2.45 6.67
CA ILE A 162 -8.37 2.28 6.88
C ILE A 162 -7.98 3.14 8.07
N PHE A 163 -7.31 2.53 9.03
CA PHE A 163 -6.73 3.22 10.17
C PHE A 163 -5.21 3.11 10.07
N GLY A 164 -4.51 4.20 10.32
CA GLY A 164 -3.04 4.24 10.36
C GLY A 164 -2.58 4.77 11.71
N HIS A 165 -1.64 4.07 12.33
CA HIS A 165 -0.91 4.55 13.49
C HIS A 165 0.58 4.41 13.22
N GLU A 166 1.26 5.55 13.14
CA GLU A 166 2.70 5.63 12.92
C GLU A 166 3.36 6.24 14.15
N LYS A 167 4.43 5.62 14.60
CA LYS A 167 5.32 6.14 15.62
C LYS A 167 6.74 6.15 15.09
N SER A 168 7.38 7.29 15.13
CA SER A 168 8.78 7.44 14.76
C SER A 168 9.57 8.06 15.91
N GLY A 169 10.84 7.74 16.00
CA GLY A 169 11.75 8.25 16.99
C GLY A 169 13.18 8.27 16.49
N MET A 170 14.00 9.09 17.10
CA MET A 170 15.44 9.09 16.88
C MET A 170 16.17 9.07 18.21
N ASP A 171 17.31 8.41 18.22
CA ASP A 171 18.22 8.31 19.35
C ASP A 171 19.62 8.70 18.86
N ILE A 172 20.33 9.60 19.58
CA ILE A 172 21.61 10.21 19.19
C ILE A 172 22.73 9.66 20.06
#